data_2ab6f3fc1b1120a1e817a8880d8b017f
#
_entry.id   2ab6f3fc1b1120a1e817a8880d8b017f
#
_cell.length_a   1.000
_cell.length_b   1.000
_cell.length_c   1.000
_cell.angle_alpha   90.00
_cell.angle_beta   90.00
_cell.angle_gamma   90.00
#
_symmetry.space_group_name_H-M   'P 1'
#
loop_
_entity.id
_entity.type
_entity.pdbx_description
1 polymer ?
#
loop_
_entity_poly.entity_id
_entity_poly.type
_entity_poly.pdbx_seq_one_letter_code
_entity_poly.pdbx_strand_id
1 'polypeptide(L)'
;MNMFKSLLSTLAFAATTAVAQPALTSGIDKANMNLKSKPGTDFFEYAAGGWNAAHPLTPEFSRYSQFEALGETNNRQLRELIEELAVGKFAQGSLEQKIGAYYRLYMDSVRRNREDYEPIRPLLNEIESIRTRQDVQHAQARLHALNIENFFGIGCDADLKDARWNLMQVNQGGLSMGESDYYLGDDEPTRLIREAYREYVKKLFLMTGKDEATAQRQMEAVLAIETQIAKASYSPTKLRDVEGNYHKMSYRQLLSDFPGIDWSTLFLLNGIPAFDSITVNQPEPIHEVERILAECPIDQLKAYRTLRWWTMQVAH
;
A
#
# COMPACT_ATOMS: atom_id res chain seq x y z
N MET A 1 -36.02 25.30 -69.45
CA MET A 1 -35.32 26.42 -68.83
C MET A 1 -34.80 25.87 -67.49
N ASN A 2 -33.61 25.28 -67.54
CA ASN A 2 -33.13 24.35 -66.55
C ASN A 2 -32.01 24.98 -65.74
N MET A 3 -32.21 24.95 -64.45
CA MET A 3 -31.16 25.31 -63.50
C MET A 3 -30.44 24.03 -63.07
N PHE A 4 -29.18 23.90 -63.46
CA PHE A 4 -28.24 22.96 -62.86
C PHE A 4 -27.63 23.59 -61.58
N LYS A 5 -27.98 23.08 -60.45
CA LYS A 5 -27.29 23.39 -59.21
C LYS A 5 -26.17 22.39 -58.99
N SER A 6 -24.96 22.85 -59.08
CA SER A 6 -23.71 22.17 -58.78
C SER A 6 -23.63 21.82 -57.26
N LEU A 7 -23.57 20.56 -56.92
CA LEU A 7 -23.16 20.09 -55.57
C LEU A 7 -21.64 20.10 -55.52
N LEU A 8 -21.03 21.03 -54.82
CA LEU A 8 -19.66 20.92 -54.37
C LEU A 8 -19.66 20.04 -53.10
N SER A 9 -19.24 18.80 -53.28
CA SER A 9 -18.91 17.93 -52.15
C SER A 9 -17.54 18.30 -51.62
N THR A 10 -17.52 18.89 -50.45
CA THR A 10 -16.29 19.14 -49.69
C THR A 10 -15.85 17.81 -49.08
N LEU A 11 -14.87 17.13 -49.70
CA LEU A 11 -14.14 16.04 -49.07
C LEU A 11 -13.29 16.61 -47.94
N ALA A 12 -13.70 16.45 -46.70
CA ALA A 12 -12.85 16.63 -45.55
C ALA A 12 -11.83 15.49 -45.53
N PHE A 13 -10.60 15.73 -45.93
CA PHE A 13 -9.48 14.86 -45.69
C PHE A 13 -9.20 14.87 -44.18
N ALA A 14 -9.67 13.86 -43.47
CA ALA A 14 -9.14 13.56 -42.15
C ALA A 14 -7.69 13.12 -42.32
N ALA A 15 -6.75 14.01 -42.07
CA ALA A 15 -5.35 13.69 -41.93
C ALA A 15 -5.22 12.83 -40.66
N THR A 16 -5.33 11.53 -40.80
CA THR A 16 -4.83 10.62 -39.78
C THR A 16 -3.32 10.83 -39.72
N THR A 17 -2.86 11.56 -38.70
CA THR A 17 -1.45 11.53 -38.34
C THR A 17 -1.13 10.10 -37.95
N ALA A 18 -0.57 9.36 -38.90
CA ALA A 18 0.06 8.08 -38.62
C ALA A 18 1.18 8.39 -37.62
N VAL A 19 0.94 8.08 -36.37
CA VAL A 19 2.03 8.00 -35.40
C VAL A 19 2.96 6.94 -35.95
N ALA A 20 4.09 7.38 -36.50
CA ALA A 20 5.12 6.49 -36.98
C ALA A 20 5.50 5.56 -35.83
N GLN A 21 5.14 4.29 -35.91
CA GLN A 21 5.65 3.32 -34.96
C GLN A 21 7.19 3.40 -35.05
N PRO A 22 7.88 3.54 -33.90
CA PRO A 22 9.33 3.55 -33.91
C PRO A 22 9.79 2.27 -34.61
N ALA A 23 10.71 2.43 -35.56
CA ALA A 23 11.27 1.27 -36.28
C ALA A 23 11.71 0.25 -35.24
N LEU A 24 11.26 -1.01 -35.39
CA LEU A 24 11.69 -2.12 -34.54
C LEU A 24 13.22 -2.18 -34.61
N THR A 25 13.87 -1.68 -33.56
CA THR A 25 15.31 -1.81 -33.39
C THR A 25 15.62 -3.19 -32.86
N SER A 26 16.80 -3.70 -33.19
CA SER A 26 17.34 -4.91 -32.57
C SER A 26 17.19 -4.76 -31.03
N GLY A 27 16.73 -5.79 -30.32
CA GLY A 27 16.66 -5.79 -28.85
C GLY A 27 18.04 -5.64 -28.17
N ILE A 28 19.12 -5.60 -28.96
CA ILE A 28 20.50 -5.39 -28.49
C ILE A 28 20.93 -4.01 -28.89
N ASP A 29 21.05 -3.12 -27.91
CA ASP A 29 21.67 -1.80 -28.08
C ASP A 29 23.17 -1.89 -27.80
N LYS A 30 23.97 -1.71 -28.85
CA LYS A 30 25.44 -1.74 -28.74
C LYS A 30 26.02 -0.61 -27.90
N ALA A 31 25.29 0.49 -27.68
CA ALA A 31 25.71 1.57 -26.80
C ALA A 31 25.79 1.11 -25.32
N ASN A 32 24.99 0.11 -24.98
CA ASN A 32 25.00 -0.48 -23.64
C ASN A 32 26.16 -1.43 -23.38
N MET A 33 26.92 -1.77 -24.43
CA MET A 33 28.03 -2.74 -24.36
C MET A 33 29.37 -2.03 -24.15
N ASN A 34 30.29 -2.69 -23.46
CA ASN A 34 31.71 -2.35 -23.46
C ASN A 34 32.49 -3.29 -24.39
N LEU A 35 32.57 -2.93 -25.66
CA LEU A 35 33.27 -3.78 -26.68
C LEU A 35 34.78 -3.88 -26.47
N LYS A 36 35.37 -3.17 -25.51
CA LYS A 36 36.79 -3.30 -25.12
C LYS A 36 37.01 -4.47 -24.16
N SER A 37 35.98 -4.89 -23.42
CA SER A 37 36.03 -6.07 -22.59
C SER A 37 35.94 -7.34 -23.40
N LYS A 38 36.63 -8.41 -23.01
CA LYS A 38 36.58 -9.70 -23.68
C LYS A 38 35.42 -10.53 -23.10
N PRO A 39 34.46 -10.99 -23.91
CA PRO A 39 33.29 -11.73 -23.41
C PRO A 39 33.64 -13.01 -22.65
N GLY A 40 34.76 -13.63 -23.00
CA GLY A 40 35.25 -14.83 -22.30
C GLY A 40 35.95 -14.55 -20.96
N THR A 41 36.26 -13.29 -20.66
CA THR A 41 36.90 -12.89 -19.40
C THR A 41 35.89 -12.29 -18.45
N ASP A 42 35.07 -11.35 -18.93
CA ASP A 42 34.00 -10.69 -18.18
C ASP A 42 32.83 -10.41 -19.14
N PHE A 43 31.87 -11.31 -19.13
CA PHE A 43 30.70 -11.19 -19.98
C PHE A 43 29.75 -10.08 -19.52
N PHE A 44 29.65 -9.85 -18.21
CA PHE A 44 28.79 -8.79 -17.67
C PHE A 44 29.31 -7.42 -18.11
N GLU A 45 30.60 -7.14 -17.93
CA GLU A 45 31.20 -5.89 -18.36
C GLU A 45 31.13 -5.74 -19.90
N TYR A 46 31.33 -6.82 -20.65
CA TYR A 46 31.16 -6.80 -22.12
C TYR A 46 29.74 -6.42 -22.53
N ALA A 47 28.72 -7.03 -21.91
CA ALA A 47 27.31 -6.87 -22.32
C ALA A 47 26.65 -5.60 -21.78
N ALA A 48 27.00 -5.16 -20.58
CA ALA A 48 26.32 -4.09 -19.84
C ALA A 48 27.23 -2.94 -19.38
N GLY A 49 28.53 -3.00 -19.59
CA GLY A 49 29.48 -2.01 -19.10
C GLY A 49 29.22 -0.60 -19.61
N GLY A 50 28.79 -0.44 -20.86
CA GLY A 50 28.41 0.86 -21.43
C GLY A 50 27.19 1.45 -20.73
N TRP A 51 26.18 0.63 -20.45
CA TRP A 51 24.99 1.05 -19.73
C TRP A 51 25.32 1.47 -18.29
N ASN A 52 26.09 0.68 -17.56
CA ASN A 52 26.52 0.99 -16.19
C ASN A 52 27.32 2.30 -16.12
N ALA A 53 28.20 2.54 -17.09
CA ALA A 53 28.96 3.78 -17.16
C ALA A 53 28.09 5.02 -17.43
N ALA A 54 27.01 4.86 -18.20
CA ALA A 54 26.04 5.92 -18.51
C ALA A 54 25.05 6.18 -17.35
N HIS A 55 24.86 5.21 -16.43
CA HIS A 55 23.89 5.27 -15.34
C HIS A 55 24.58 4.97 -13.98
N PRO A 56 25.44 5.88 -13.52
CA PRO A 56 26.08 5.70 -12.21
C PRO A 56 25.05 5.67 -11.09
N LEU A 57 25.28 4.83 -10.09
CA LEU A 57 24.44 4.75 -8.91
C LEU A 57 24.48 6.06 -8.13
N THR A 58 23.30 6.66 -7.89
CA THR A 58 23.15 7.87 -7.08
C THR A 58 22.75 7.51 -5.64
N PRO A 59 22.93 8.45 -4.66
CA PRO A 59 22.61 8.17 -3.26
C PRO A 59 21.16 7.76 -2.97
N GLU A 60 20.23 8.10 -3.88
CA GLU A 60 18.80 7.78 -3.74
C GLU A 60 18.50 6.30 -4.00
N PHE A 61 19.41 5.59 -4.69
CA PHE A 61 19.19 4.20 -5.10
C PHE A 61 20.23 3.27 -4.47
N SER A 62 19.78 2.19 -3.86
CA SER A 62 20.66 1.09 -3.43
C SER A 62 21.10 0.20 -4.60
N ARG A 63 20.35 0.26 -5.71
CA ARG A 63 20.63 -0.37 -7.00
C ARG A 63 19.99 0.46 -8.10
N TYR A 64 20.55 0.42 -9.31
CA TYR A 64 19.96 1.06 -10.47
C TYR A 64 20.08 0.13 -11.69
N SER A 65 18.97 -0.20 -12.31
CA SER A 65 18.86 -1.10 -13.44
C SER A 65 17.88 -0.54 -14.48
N GLN A 66 17.64 -1.29 -15.55
CA GLN A 66 16.60 -0.95 -16.54
C GLN A 66 15.19 -0.87 -15.90
N PHE A 67 14.95 -1.57 -14.80
CA PHE A 67 13.67 -1.48 -14.10
C PHE A 67 13.48 -0.13 -13.42
N GLU A 68 14.51 0.38 -12.75
CA GLU A 68 14.47 1.71 -12.13
C GLU A 68 14.34 2.80 -13.21
N ALA A 69 15.13 2.72 -14.29
CA ALA A 69 15.05 3.66 -15.41
C ALA A 69 13.67 3.66 -16.10
N LEU A 70 13.06 2.48 -16.26
CA LEU A 70 11.69 2.35 -16.77
C LEU A 70 10.68 2.94 -15.80
N GLY A 71 10.83 2.69 -14.49
CA GLY A 71 9.99 3.25 -13.44
C GLY A 71 10.03 4.77 -13.44
N GLU A 72 11.21 5.39 -13.49
CA GLU A 72 11.36 6.85 -13.58
C GLU A 72 10.71 7.44 -14.85
N THR A 73 10.89 6.76 -15.99
CA THR A 73 10.26 7.17 -17.24
C THR A 73 8.74 7.11 -17.14
N ASN A 74 8.20 6.02 -16.60
CA ASN A 74 6.77 5.86 -16.40
C ASN A 74 6.21 6.92 -15.44
N ASN A 75 6.89 7.16 -14.31
CA ASN A 75 6.49 8.19 -13.35
C ASN A 75 6.48 9.59 -13.97
N ARG A 76 7.46 9.91 -14.83
CA ARG A 76 7.49 11.18 -15.54
C ARG A 76 6.30 11.31 -16.50
N GLN A 77 6.03 10.28 -17.31
CA GLN A 77 4.89 10.27 -18.24
C GLN A 77 3.55 10.39 -17.52
N LEU A 78 3.40 9.68 -16.40
CA LEU A 78 2.19 9.77 -15.58
C LEU A 78 2.03 11.16 -14.97
N ARG A 79 3.12 11.77 -14.49
CA ARG A 79 3.08 13.15 -13.98
C ARG A 79 2.65 14.13 -15.05
N GLU A 80 3.27 14.09 -16.23
CA GLU A 80 2.93 14.96 -17.36
C GLU A 80 1.44 14.83 -17.72
N LEU A 81 0.94 13.60 -17.83
CA LEU A 81 -0.47 13.33 -18.10
C LEU A 81 -1.39 13.90 -17.01
N ILE A 82 -1.08 13.65 -15.74
CA ILE A 82 -1.91 14.10 -14.60
C ILE A 82 -1.90 15.64 -14.51
N GLU A 83 -0.76 16.28 -14.74
CA GLU A 83 -0.63 17.76 -14.77
C GLU A 83 -1.44 18.36 -15.93
N GLU A 84 -1.45 17.74 -17.11
CA GLU A 84 -2.32 18.12 -18.23
C GLU A 84 -3.80 18.02 -17.84
N LEU A 85 -4.20 16.91 -17.22
CA LEU A 85 -5.57 16.71 -16.74
C LEU A 85 -5.95 17.71 -15.63
N ALA A 86 -4.99 18.12 -14.82
CA ALA A 86 -5.23 19.09 -13.74
C ALA A 86 -5.56 20.49 -14.23
N VAL A 87 -5.04 20.91 -15.38
CA VAL A 87 -5.29 22.24 -15.96
C VAL A 87 -6.36 22.22 -17.05
N GLY A 88 -6.67 21.04 -17.60
CA GLY A 88 -7.64 20.86 -18.66
C GLY A 88 -9.08 21.15 -18.25
N LYS A 89 -9.94 21.43 -19.23
CA LYS A 89 -11.39 21.61 -19.03
C LYS A 89 -12.12 20.39 -19.56
N PHE A 90 -12.67 19.60 -18.68
CA PHE A 90 -13.36 18.34 -19.00
C PHE A 90 -14.81 18.39 -18.52
N ALA A 91 -15.64 17.51 -19.05
CA ALA A 91 -17.03 17.38 -18.63
C ALA A 91 -17.13 16.99 -17.16
N GLN A 92 -18.06 17.59 -16.44
CA GLN A 92 -18.28 17.26 -15.02
C GLN A 92 -18.59 15.77 -14.84
N GLY A 93 -17.88 15.12 -13.93
CA GLY A 93 -18.03 13.69 -13.62
C GLY A 93 -17.26 12.75 -14.57
N SER A 94 -16.58 13.26 -15.61
CA SER A 94 -15.70 12.45 -16.44
C SER A 94 -14.48 11.98 -15.64
N LEU A 95 -13.80 10.94 -16.12
CA LEU A 95 -12.62 10.39 -15.48
C LEU A 95 -11.49 11.44 -15.44
N GLU A 96 -11.28 12.14 -16.53
CA GLU A 96 -10.28 13.19 -16.67
C GLU A 96 -10.50 14.32 -15.65
N GLN A 97 -11.76 14.76 -15.50
CA GLN A 97 -12.11 15.79 -14.54
C GLN A 97 -11.85 15.33 -13.10
N LYS A 98 -12.19 14.07 -12.79
CA LYS A 98 -11.98 13.50 -11.44
C LYS A 98 -10.49 13.38 -11.10
N ILE A 99 -9.67 12.87 -12.02
CA ILE A 99 -8.22 12.75 -11.83
C ILE A 99 -7.60 14.14 -11.63
N GLY A 100 -7.92 15.09 -12.50
CA GLY A 100 -7.39 16.44 -12.38
C GLY A 100 -7.83 17.15 -11.10
N ALA A 101 -9.09 16.97 -10.67
CA ALA A 101 -9.58 17.53 -9.41
C ALA A 101 -8.91 16.92 -8.19
N TYR A 102 -8.71 15.59 -8.18
CA TYR A 102 -8.01 14.88 -7.11
C TYR A 102 -6.56 15.37 -6.98
N TYR A 103 -5.84 15.47 -8.10
CA TYR A 103 -4.47 15.98 -8.12
C TYR A 103 -4.36 17.39 -7.57
N ARG A 104 -5.23 18.31 -8.02
CA ARG A 104 -5.24 19.70 -7.50
C ARG A 104 -5.49 19.73 -5.99
N LEU A 105 -6.43 18.93 -5.52
CA LEU A 105 -6.73 18.83 -4.09
C LEU A 105 -5.53 18.30 -3.29
N TYR A 106 -4.86 17.26 -3.83
CA TYR A 106 -3.69 16.67 -3.19
C TYR A 106 -2.49 17.63 -3.16
N MET A 107 -2.31 18.44 -4.21
CA MET A 107 -1.20 19.39 -4.31
C MET A 107 -1.46 20.74 -3.60
N ASP A 108 -2.66 20.97 -3.06
CA ASP A 108 -3.01 22.20 -2.35
C ASP A 108 -2.40 22.21 -0.92
N SER A 109 -1.10 22.49 -0.87
CA SER A 109 -0.37 22.58 0.41
C SER A 109 -0.86 23.72 1.31
N VAL A 110 -1.36 24.82 0.72
CA VAL A 110 -1.91 25.96 1.47
C VAL A 110 -3.17 25.54 2.23
N ARG A 111 -4.07 24.83 1.56
CA ARG A 111 -5.27 24.27 2.18
C ARG A 111 -4.92 23.25 3.26
N ARG A 112 -4.03 22.29 2.96
CA ARG A 112 -3.59 21.26 3.92
C ARG A 112 -2.98 21.87 5.17
N ASN A 113 -2.10 22.86 5.03
CA ASN A 113 -1.49 23.54 6.17
C ASN A 113 -2.49 24.32 7.02
N ARG A 114 -3.56 24.86 6.41
CA ARG A 114 -4.63 25.55 7.12
C ARG A 114 -5.57 24.59 7.82
N GLU A 115 -5.92 23.48 7.17
CA GLU A 115 -6.85 22.49 7.71
C GLU A 115 -6.19 21.57 8.74
N ASP A 116 -4.86 21.41 8.67
CA ASP A 116 -4.06 20.60 9.60
C ASP A 116 -4.69 19.19 9.74
N TYR A 117 -4.92 18.70 10.98
CA TYR A 117 -5.56 17.40 11.24
C TYR A 117 -7.10 17.48 11.40
N GLU A 118 -7.71 18.64 11.18
CA GLU A 118 -9.18 18.80 11.31
C GLU A 118 -9.98 17.80 10.45
N PRO A 119 -9.60 17.50 9.20
CA PRO A 119 -10.36 16.55 8.39
C PRO A 119 -10.43 15.13 8.97
N ILE A 120 -9.45 14.73 9.78
CA ILE A 120 -9.41 13.42 10.41
C ILE A 120 -9.94 13.41 11.85
N ARG A 121 -10.24 14.59 12.43
CA ARG A 121 -10.75 14.73 13.80
C ARG A 121 -11.97 13.85 14.10
N PRO A 122 -12.98 13.69 13.21
CA PRO A 122 -14.11 12.82 13.49
C PRO A 122 -13.72 11.38 13.80
N LEU A 123 -12.75 10.83 13.08
CA LEU A 123 -12.24 9.47 13.29
C LEU A 123 -11.37 9.37 14.54
N LEU A 124 -10.54 10.37 14.82
CA LEU A 124 -9.81 10.43 16.08
C LEU A 124 -10.77 10.45 17.28
N ASN A 125 -11.87 11.21 17.19
CA ASN A 125 -12.90 11.22 18.22
C ASN A 125 -13.60 9.87 18.37
N GLU A 126 -13.84 9.14 17.27
CA GLU A 126 -14.37 7.78 17.29
C GLU A 126 -13.43 6.83 18.05
N ILE A 127 -12.13 6.86 17.75
CA ILE A 127 -11.12 6.07 18.47
C ILE A 127 -11.06 6.47 19.95
N GLU A 128 -11.09 7.76 20.25
CA GLU A 128 -11.09 8.25 21.63
C GLU A 128 -12.36 7.85 22.41
N SER A 129 -13.49 7.61 21.73
CA SER A 129 -14.74 7.17 22.36
C SER A 129 -14.75 5.71 22.79
N ILE A 130 -13.80 4.88 22.35
CA ILE A 130 -13.68 3.47 22.71
C ILE A 130 -13.55 3.31 24.23
N ARG A 131 -14.38 2.46 24.85
CA ARG A 131 -14.40 2.17 26.29
C ARG A 131 -14.37 0.68 26.61
N THR A 132 -14.87 -0.16 25.72
CA THR A 132 -15.03 -1.58 25.91
C THR A 132 -14.28 -2.40 24.87
N ARG A 133 -14.07 -3.68 25.12
CA ARG A 133 -13.50 -4.62 24.13
C ARG A 133 -14.39 -4.73 22.89
N GLN A 134 -15.70 -4.63 23.07
CA GLN A 134 -16.65 -4.65 21.96
C GLN A 134 -16.47 -3.41 21.06
N ASP A 135 -16.27 -2.21 21.66
CA ASP A 135 -15.98 -1.00 20.88
C ASP A 135 -14.68 -1.16 20.09
N VAL A 136 -13.66 -1.81 20.69
CA VAL A 136 -12.40 -2.13 19.99
C VAL A 136 -12.66 -3.01 18.77
N GLN A 137 -13.47 -4.06 18.88
CA GLN A 137 -13.81 -4.97 17.78
C GLN A 137 -14.60 -4.24 16.67
N HIS A 138 -15.58 -3.43 17.07
CA HIS A 138 -16.37 -2.62 16.14
C HIS A 138 -15.49 -1.62 15.37
N ALA A 139 -14.60 -0.91 16.07
CA ALA A 139 -13.65 0.02 15.45
C ALA A 139 -12.69 -0.71 14.49
N GLN A 140 -12.27 -1.95 14.81
CA GLN A 140 -11.51 -2.81 13.90
C GLN A 140 -12.25 -3.03 12.59
N ALA A 141 -13.48 -3.49 12.66
CA ALA A 141 -14.31 -3.78 11.50
C ALA A 141 -14.56 -2.52 10.65
N ARG A 142 -14.79 -1.39 11.30
CA ARG A 142 -15.00 -0.12 10.62
C ARG A 142 -13.75 0.39 9.92
N LEU A 143 -12.57 0.27 10.53
CA LEU A 143 -11.31 0.67 9.89
C LEU A 143 -11.02 -0.17 8.64
N HIS A 144 -11.27 -1.48 8.71
CA HIS A 144 -11.19 -2.35 7.52
C HIS A 144 -12.15 -1.89 6.41
N ALA A 145 -13.39 -1.52 6.74
CA ALA A 145 -14.35 -1.00 5.77
C ALA A 145 -13.91 0.32 5.11
N LEU A 146 -13.00 1.05 5.75
CA LEU A 146 -12.33 2.23 5.18
C LEU A 146 -11.01 1.88 4.46
N ASN A 147 -10.76 0.59 4.22
CA ASN A 147 -9.53 0.06 3.67
C ASN A 147 -8.27 0.40 4.49
N ILE A 148 -8.44 0.51 5.80
CA ILE A 148 -7.35 0.73 6.75
C ILE A 148 -7.04 -0.60 7.44
N GLU A 149 -5.99 -1.23 6.97
CA GLU A 149 -5.50 -2.46 7.56
C GLU A 149 -5.01 -2.21 8.99
N ASN A 150 -5.41 -3.07 9.93
CA ASN A 150 -5.11 -2.90 11.33
C ASN A 150 -4.20 -4.02 11.84
N PHE A 151 -4.76 -5.01 12.55
CA PHE A 151 -4.00 -6.13 13.09
C PHE A 151 -3.71 -7.23 12.07
N PHE A 152 -4.56 -7.35 11.06
CA PHE A 152 -4.45 -8.36 9.99
C PHE A 152 -5.14 -7.85 8.73
N GLY A 153 -4.81 -8.44 7.59
CA GLY A 153 -5.48 -8.19 6.32
C GLY A 153 -6.59 -9.18 6.04
N ILE A 154 -7.65 -8.72 5.37
CA ILE A 154 -8.67 -9.59 4.77
C ILE A 154 -8.72 -9.34 3.27
N GLY A 155 -8.92 -10.37 2.50
CA GLY A 155 -8.99 -10.27 1.04
C GLY A 155 -9.76 -11.44 0.44
N CYS A 156 -9.91 -11.39 -0.87
CA CYS A 156 -10.51 -12.47 -1.64
C CYS A 156 -9.66 -12.69 -2.89
N ASP A 157 -9.22 -13.92 -3.11
CA ASP A 157 -8.41 -14.30 -4.27
C ASP A 157 -8.78 -15.72 -4.71
N ALA A 158 -8.22 -16.16 -5.84
CA ALA A 158 -8.42 -17.52 -6.31
C ALA A 158 -7.94 -18.54 -5.26
N ASP A 159 -8.72 -19.60 -5.05
CA ASP A 159 -8.31 -20.72 -4.21
C ASP A 159 -7.07 -21.38 -4.82
N LEU A 160 -5.98 -21.46 -4.07
CA LEU A 160 -4.70 -22.00 -4.55
C LEU A 160 -4.77 -23.48 -4.99
N LYS A 161 -5.74 -24.24 -4.47
CA LYS A 161 -5.95 -25.66 -4.82
C LYS A 161 -7.08 -25.87 -5.84
N ASP A 162 -7.93 -24.87 -6.06
CA ASP A 162 -8.98 -24.91 -7.07
C ASP A 162 -9.32 -23.49 -7.58
N ALA A 163 -8.52 -22.98 -8.51
CA ALA A 163 -8.65 -21.63 -9.07
C ALA A 163 -9.99 -21.33 -9.78
N ARG A 164 -10.92 -22.29 -9.84
CA ARG A 164 -12.30 -22.05 -10.31
C ARG A 164 -13.13 -21.30 -9.27
N TRP A 165 -12.68 -21.23 -8.03
CA TRP A 165 -13.35 -20.59 -6.91
C TRP A 165 -12.49 -19.46 -6.34
N ASN A 166 -13.16 -18.42 -5.90
CA ASN A 166 -12.52 -17.42 -5.05
C ASN A 166 -12.68 -17.83 -3.58
N LEU A 167 -11.65 -17.58 -2.80
CA LEU A 167 -11.59 -17.92 -1.39
C LEU A 167 -11.29 -16.66 -0.59
N MET A 168 -12.07 -16.42 0.45
CA MET A 168 -11.74 -15.41 1.45
C MET A 168 -10.44 -15.78 2.15
N GLN A 169 -9.61 -14.78 2.42
CA GLN A 169 -8.30 -14.95 3.02
C GLN A 169 -8.12 -14.00 4.19
N VAL A 170 -7.50 -14.51 5.26
CA VAL A 170 -6.98 -13.73 6.37
C VAL A 170 -5.46 -13.86 6.36
N ASN A 171 -4.78 -12.72 6.34
CA ASN A 171 -3.32 -12.65 6.30
C ASN A 171 -2.78 -11.93 7.52
N GLN A 172 -1.60 -12.32 7.99
CA GLN A 172 -0.89 -11.55 9.01
C GLN A 172 -0.71 -10.09 8.55
N GLY A 173 -0.70 -9.18 9.51
CA GLY A 173 -0.53 -7.74 9.27
C GLY A 173 -0.16 -7.02 10.56
N GLY A 174 -0.41 -5.70 10.59
CA GLY A 174 -0.30 -4.94 11.82
C GLY A 174 1.10 -4.36 12.11
N LEU A 175 2.08 -4.54 11.22
CA LEU A 175 3.42 -3.99 11.37
C LEU A 175 3.59 -2.75 10.50
N SER A 176 3.83 -1.59 11.09
CA SER A 176 4.00 -0.33 10.33
C SER A 176 5.34 -0.26 9.60
N MET A 177 6.40 -0.92 10.10
CA MET A 177 7.68 -1.03 9.40
C MET A 177 7.73 -2.21 8.40
N GLY A 178 6.61 -2.92 8.21
CA GLY A 178 6.44 -3.99 7.24
C GLY A 178 6.85 -5.36 7.74
N GLU A 179 8.11 -5.57 8.10
CA GLU A 179 8.66 -6.89 8.44
C GLU A 179 9.06 -7.00 9.92
N SER A 180 8.99 -8.22 10.47
CA SER A 180 9.34 -8.53 11.85
C SER A 180 10.80 -8.19 12.21
N ASP A 181 11.69 -8.31 11.24
CA ASP A 181 13.13 -8.10 11.46
C ASP A 181 13.45 -6.67 11.92
N TYR A 182 12.68 -5.65 11.47
CA TYR A 182 12.84 -4.27 11.94
C TYR A 182 12.54 -4.08 13.42
N TYR A 183 11.70 -4.95 14.00
CA TYR A 183 11.34 -4.92 15.43
C TYR A 183 12.27 -5.76 16.29
N LEU A 184 12.79 -6.86 15.76
CA LEU A 184 13.50 -7.90 16.51
C LEU A 184 15.00 -7.91 16.27
N GLY A 185 15.48 -7.40 15.14
CA GLY A 185 16.90 -7.34 14.80
C GLY A 185 17.68 -6.44 15.74
N ASP A 186 18.94 -6.79 15.98
CA ASP A 186 19.87 -6.08 16.89
C ASP A 186 21.09 -5.51 16.17
N ASP A 187 21.21 -5.68 14.86
CA ASP A 187 22.20 -5.01 14.03
C ASP A 187 22.03 -3.48 14.04
N GLU A 188 23.10 -2.77 13.80
CA GLU A 188 23.14 -1.31 13.91
C GLU A 188 22.16 -0.62 12.93
N PRO A 189 22.07 -0.97 11.62
CA PRO A 189 21.08 -0.39 10.72
C PRO A 189 19.65 -0.55 11.20
N THR A 190 19.28 -1.74 11.65
CA THR A 190 17.93 -2.03 12.17
C THR A 190 17.60 -1.22 13.43
N ARG A 191 18.59 -1.06 14.32
CA ARG A 191 18.41 -0.18 15.51
C ARG A 191 18.18 1.26 15.14
N LEU A 192 18.92 1.80 14.17
CA LEU A 192 18.75 3.18 13.69
C LEU A 192 17.37 3.40 13.05
N ILE A 193 16.89 2.45 12.24
CA ILE A 193 15.55 2.48 11.64
C ILE A 193 14.48 2.50 12.73
N ARG A 194 14.61 1.63 13.73
CA ARG A 194 13.66 1.56 14.86
C ARG A 194 13.65 2.83 15.69
N GLU A 195 14.82 3.47 15.90
CA GLU A 195 14.89 4.75 16.60
C GLU A 195 14.22 5.87 15.80
N ALA A 196 14.49 5.96 14.51
CA ALA A 196 13.82 6.92 13.63
C ALA A 196 12.29 6.70 13.61
N TYR A 197 11.84 5.45 13.64
CA TYR A 197 10.43 5.11 13.74
C TYR A 197 9.79 5.57 15.06
N ARG A 198 10.49 5.42 16.19
CA ARG A 198 10.04 5.92 17.51
C ARG A 198 9.79 7.43 17.47
N GLU A 199 10.77 8.18 16.96
CA GLU A 199 10.67 9.64 16.81
C GLU A 199 9.52 10.03 15.87
N TYR A 200 9.33 9.31 14.77
CA TYR A 200 8.23 9.51 13.84
C TYR A 200 6.87 9.32 14.52
N VAL A 201 6.66 8.20 15.20
CA VAL A 201 5.40 7.89 15.89
C VAL A 201 5.09 8.91 16.98
N LYS A 202 6.10 9.27 17.80
CA LYS A 202 5.96 10.30 18.83
C LYS A 202 5.54 11.64 18.24
N LYS A 203 6.19 12.06 17.15
CA LYS A 203 5.85 13.29 16.43
C LYS A 203 4.41 13.29 15.92
N LEU A 204 3.90 12.18 15.41
CA LEU A 204 2.51 12.08 14.98
C LEU A 204 1.54 12.34 16.14
N PHE A 205 1.79 11.79 17.33
CA PHE A 205 0.94 12.07 18.49
C PHE A 205 1.02 13.53 18.95
N LEU A 206 2.19 14.16 18.92
CA LEU A 206 2.33 15.59 19.19
C LEU A 206 1.52 16.44 18.21
N MET A 207 1.51 16.09 16.93
CA MET A 207 0.72 16.76 15.89
C MET A 207 -0.80 16.65 16.12
N THR A 208 -1.28 15.67 16.88
CA THR A 208 -2.69 15.56 17.28
C THR A 208 -3.02 16.36 18.54
N GLY A 209 -2.12 17.21 19.01
CA GLY A 209 -2.30 18.05 20.19
C GLY A 209 -2.08 17.34 21.53
N LYS A 210 -1.48 16.15 21.54
CA LYS A 210 -1.08 15.47 22.78
C LYS A 210 0.16 16.14 23.37
N ASP A 211 0.23 16.19 24.72
CA ASP A 211 1.45 16.64 25.41
C ASP A 211 2.58 15.61 25.26
N GLU A 212 3.81 16.06 25.52
CA GLU A 212 5.04 15.29 25.38
C GLU A 212 5.01 13.94 26.13
N ALA A 213 4.53 13.94 27.37
CA ALA A 213 4.47 12.76 28.21
C ALA A 213 3.42 11.75 27.68
N THR A 214 2.29 12.24 27.18
CA THR A 214 1.25 11.42 26.56
C THR A 214 1.71 10.84 25.22
N ALA A 215 2.33 11.66 24.37
CA ALA A 215 2.88 11.21 23.09
C ALA A 215 3.95 10.12 23.29
N GLN A 216 4.82 10.27 24.29
CA GLN A 216 5.82 9.27 24.65
C GLN A 216 5.16 7.95 25.08
N ARG A 217 4.20 7.98 25.99
CA ARG A 217 3.48 6.76 26.44
C ARG A 217 2.75 6.07 25.29
N GLN A 218 2.10 6.84 24.42
CA GLN A 218 1.37 6.29 23.27
C GLN A 218 2.32 5.66 22.25
N MET A 219 3.45 6.27 21.96
CA MET A 219 4.49 5.72 21.12
C MET A 219 5.02 4.39 21.70
N GLU A 220 5.32 4.34 22.99
CA GLU A 220 5.78 3.12 23.65
C GLU A 220 4.73 1.99 23.58
N ALA A 221 3.45 2.34 23.77
CA ALA A 221 2.35 1.38 23.66
C ALA A 221 2.23 0.80 22.25
N VAL A 222 2.34 1.64 21.21
CA VAL A 222 2.35 1.20 19.81
C VAL A 222 3.50 0.24 19.57
N LEU A 223 4.71 0.62 19.93
CA LEU A 223 5.89 -0.20 19.69
C LEU A 223 5.83 -1.53 20.44
N ALA A 224 5.27 -1.55 21.65
CA ALA A 224 5.05 -2.76 22.43
C ALA A 224 4.09 -3.73 21.72
N ILE A 225 2.96 -3.23 21.21
CA ILE A 225 1.98 -4.03 20.45
C ILE A 225 2.61 -4.57 19.17
N GLU A 226 3.24 -3.72 18.37
CA GLU A 226 3.86 -4.15 17.12
C GLU A 226 5.00 -5.14 17.35
N THR A 227 5.76 -5.00 18.43
CA THR A 227 6.79 -5.99 18.81
C THR A 227 6.18 -7.34 19.19
N GLN A 228 5.01 -7.37 19.84
CA GLN A 228 4.30 -8.61 20.10
C GLN A 228 3.84 -9.28 18.81
N ILE A 229 3.24 -8.50 17.91
CA ILE A 229 2.84 -8.99 16.57
C ILE A 229 4.06 -9.50 15.81
N ALA A 230 5.17 -8.77 15.79
CA ALA A 230 6.39 -9.15 15.10
C ALA A 230 6.95 -10.50 15.56
N LYS A 231 6.90 -10.78 16.87
CA LYS A 231 7.35 -12.06 17.44
C LYS A 231 6.54 -13.27 16.95
N ALA A 232 5.26 -13.08 16.66
CA ALA A 232 4.38 -14.11 16.15
C ALA A 232 4.38 -14.18 14.61
N SER A 233 4.79 -13.13 13.93
CA SER A 233 4.74 -13.00 12.47
C SER A 233 5.67 -14.01 11.79
N TYR A 234 5.21 -14.51 10.66
CA TYR A 234 6.03 -15.34 9.78
C TYR A 234 7.08 -14.50 9.09
N SER A 235 8.29 -15.03 8.99
CA SER A 235 9.37 -14.42 8.24
C SER A 235 9.08 -14.39 6.73
N PRO A 236 9.73 -13.51 5.95
CA PRO A 236 9.56 -13.48 4.48
C PRO A 236 9.81 -14.84 3.81
N THR A 237 10.72 -15.65 4.37
CA THR A 237 10.97 -17.01 3.87
C THR A 237 9.77 -17.93 4.13
N LYS A 238 9.22 -17.92 5.35
CA LYS A 238 8.05 -18.73 5.71
C LYS A 238 6.80 -18.31 4.93
N LEU A 239 6.63 -17.04 4.62
CA LEU A 239 5.53 -16.52 3.80
C LEU A 239 5.56 -17.02 2.35
N ARG A 240 6.72 -17.46 1.82
CA ARG A 240 6.83 -18.04 0.48
C ARG A 240 6.45 -19.50 0.39
N ASP A 241 6.26 -20.17 1.51
CA ASP A 241 5.79 -21.56 1.55
C ASP A 241 4.28 -21.61 1.30
N VAL A 242 3.90 -21.74 0.02
CA VAL A 242 2.51 -21.72 -0.43
C VAL A 242 1.69 -22.83 0.21
N GLU A 243 2.23 -24.04 0.34
CA GLU A 243 1.54 -25.17 0.96
C GLU A 243 1.40 -25.00 2.48
N GLY A 244 2.48 -24.56 3.15
CA GLY A 244 2.52 -24.29 4.57
C GLY A 244 1.66 -23.11 5.01
N ASN A 245 1.26 -22.22 4.09
CA ASN A 245 0.35 -21.09 4.36
C ASN A 245 -1.11 -21.36 3.90
N TYR A 246 -1.44 -22.56 3.45
CA TYR A 246 -2.78 -22.90 3.02
C TYR A 246 -3.58 -23.62 4.12
N HIS A 247 -4.39 -22.89 4.88
CA HIS A 247 -5.21 -23.40 5.99
C HIS A 247 -6.70 -23.15 5.70
N LYS A 248 -7.22 -23.80 4.65
CA LYS A 248 -8.64 -23.70 4.31
C LYS A 248 -9.50 -24.37 5.37
N MET A 249 -10.51 -23.67 5.84
CA MET A 249 -11.45 -24.11 6.85
C MET A 249 -12.87 -23.65 6.55
N SER A 250 -13.86 -24.24 7.18
CA SER A 250 -15.24 -23.76 7.12
C SER A 250 -15.41 -22.49 7.96
N TYR A 251 -16.41 -21.66 7.63
CA TYR A 251 -16.77 -20.51 8.47
C TYR A 251 -17.03 -20.89 9.93
N ARG A 252 -17.65 -22.06 10.17
CA ARG A 252 -17.87 -22.57 11.53
C ARG A 252 -16.56 -22.85 12.27
N GLN A 253 -15.58 -23.43 11.59
CA GLN A 253 -14.25 -23.65 12.15
C GLN A 253 -13.54 -22.35 12.47
N LEU A 254 -13.62 -21.33 11.58
CA LEU A 254 -13.07 -20.00 11.86
C LEU A 254 -13.59 -19.44 13.19
N LEU A 255 -14.91 -19.51 13.42
CA LEU A 255 -15.52 -19.03 14.67
C LEU A 255 -15.10 -19.84 15.91
N SER A 256 -14.81 -21.14 15.74
CA SER A 256 -14.34 -22.02 16.82
C SER A 256 -12.86 -21.81 17.12
N ASP A 257 -12.06 -21.72 16.08
CA ASP A 257 -10.60 -21.69 16.21
C ASP A 257 -10.07 -20.29 16.55
N PHE A 258 -10.80 -19.24 16.14
CA PHE A 258 -10.46 -17.84 16.41
C PHE A 258 -11.61 -17.08 17.08
N PRO A 259 -12.03 -17.48 18.29
CA PRO A 259 -13.21 -16.91 18.97
C PRO A 259 -12.98 -15.50 19.52
N GLY A 260 -11.74 -15.05 19.62
CA GLY A 260 -11.36 -13.73 20.16
C GLY A 260 -11.60 -12.57 19.19
N ILE A 261 -11.98 -12.86 17.94
CA ILE A 261 -12.27 -11.85 16.91
C ILE A 261 -13.75 -11.89 16.56
N ASP A 262 -14.40 -10.71 16.53
CA ASP A 262 -15.80 -10.58 16.08
C ASP A 262 -15.87 -10.59 14.54
N TRP A 263 -15.72 -11.80 13.98
CA TRP A 263 -15.77 -12.03 12.54
C TRP A 263 -17.10 -11.62 11.92
N SER A 264 -18.19 -11.79 12.64
CA SER A 264 -19.53 -11.45 12.14
C SER A 264 -19.68 -9.96 11.91
N THR A 265 -19.28 -9.14 12.87
CA THR A 265 -19.27 -7.69 12.74
C THR A 265 -18.26 -7.24 11.66
N LEU A 266 -17.09 -7.88 11.60
CA LEU A 266 -16.06 -7.57 10.60
C LEU A 266 -16.62 -7.78 9.19
N PHE A 267 -17.16 -8.94 8.88
CA PHE A 267 -17.67 -9.24 7.54
C PHE A 267 -18.91 -8.42 7.17
N LEU A 268 -19.81 -8.20 8.15
CA LEU A 268 -21.00 -7.39 7.94
C LEU A 268 -20.65 -5.95 7.54
N LEU A 269 -19.77 -5.28 8.29
CA LEU A 269 -19.40 -3.89 8.04
C LEU A 269 -18.58 -3.72 6.75
N ASN A 270 -17.88 -4.77 6.33
CA ASN A 270 -17.13 -4.79 5.07
C ASN A 270 -18.01 -5.21 3.86
N GLY A 271 -19.30 -5.44 4.05
CA GLY A 271 -20.21 -5.83 2.97
C GLY A 271 -19.88 -7.20 2.36
N ILE A 272 -19.19 -8.05 3.11
CA ILE A 272 -18.79 -9.38 2.66
C ILE A 272 -20.01 -10.32 2.79
N PRO A 273 -20.50 -10.91 1.68
CA PRO A 273 -21.64 -11.82 1.72
C PRO A 273 -21.28 -13.12 2.46
N ALA A 274 -22.30 -13.90 2.80
CA ALA A 274 -22.08 -15.23 3.39
C ALA A 274 -21.24 -16.13 2.46
N PHE A 275 -20.32 -16.86 3.03
CA PHE A 275 -19.44 -17.81 2.36
C PHE A 275 -19.27 -19.09 3.19
N ASP A 276 -18.91 -20.19 2.53
CA ASP A 276 -18.79 -21.49 3.18
C ASP A 276 -17.40 -21.74 3.78
N SER A 277 -16.36 -21.19 3.14
CA SER A 277 -14.97 -21.46 3.50
C SER A 277 -14.07 -20.22 3.35
N ILE A 278 -12.99 -20.24 4.12
CA ILE A 278 -11.97 -19.20 4.23
C ILE A 278 -10.61 -19.86 4.44
N THR A 279 -9.52 -19.19 4.13
CA THR A 279 -8.20 -19.58 4.59
C THR A 279 -7.64 -18.56 5.57
N VAL A 280 -7.08 -19.02 6.68
CA VAL A 280 -6.25 -18.21 7.59
C VAL A 280 -4.80 -18.57 7.30
N ASN A 281 -4.15 -17.75 6.48
CA ASN A 281 -2.85 -18.10 5.91
C ASN A 281 -1.74 -18.21 6.97
N GLN A 282 -1.80 -17.43 8.01
CA GLN A 282 -0.86 -17.48 9.13
C GLN A 282 -1.63 -17.55 10.47
N PRO A 283 -1.96 -18.75 10.97
CA PRO A 283 -2.77 -18.92 12.18
C PRO A 283 -2.14 -18.32 13.45
N GLU A 284 -0.84 -18.54 13.67
CA GLU A 284 -0.18 -18.11 14.91
C GLU A 284 -0.18 -16.59 15.10
N PRO A 285 0.11 -15.74 14.08
CA PRO A 285 -0.10 -14.30 14.18
C PRO A 285 -1.53 -13.91 14.53
N ILE A 286 -2.55 -14.61 14.01
CA ILE A 286 -3.94 -14.29 14.31
C ILE A 286 -4.30 -14.64 15.75
N HIS A 287 -3.80 -15.75 16.29
CA HIS A 287 -3.94 -16.06 17.71
C HIS A 287 -3.25 -15.03 18.60
N GLU A 288 -2.09 -14.51 18.19
CA GLU A 288 -1.45 -13.41 18.93
C GLU A 288 -2.31 -12.14 18.91
N VAL A 289 -2.96 -11.83 17.79
CA VAL A 289 -3.92 -10.71 17.71
C VAL A 289 -5.09 -10.93 18.70
N GLU A 290 -5.64 -12.14 18.80
CA GLU A 290 -6.69 -12.45 19.79
C GLU A 290 -6.20 -12.17 21.22
N ARG A 291 -4.98 -12.60 21.54
CA ARG A 291 -4.37 -12.35 22.84
C ARG A 291 -4.19 -10.85 23.12
N ILE A 292 -3.68 -10.10 22.15
CA ILE A 292 -3.54 -8.64 22.25
C ILE A 292 -4.92 -7.97 22.47
N LEU A 293 -5.92 -8.36 21.70
CA LEU A 293 -7.28 -7.83 21.84
C LEU A 293 -7.90 -8.13 23.21
N ALA A 294 -7.58 -9.29 23.80
CA ALA A 294 -8.09 -9.73 25.10
C ALA A 294 -7.34 -9.09 26.29
N GLU A 295 -6.02 -8.98 26.21
CA GLU A 295 -5.17 -8.66 27.38
C GLU A 295 -4.68 -7.22 27.38
N CYS A 296 -4.42 -6.60 26.22
CA CYS A 296 -3.84 -5.26 26.13
C CYS A 296 -4.79 -4.20 26.73
N PRO A 297 -4.29 -3.23 27.49
CA PRO A 297 -5.11 -2.11 27.96
C PRO A 297 -5.79 -1.35 26.82
N ILE A 298 -7.04 -0.96 27.00
CA ILE A 298 -7.83 -0.27 25.96
C ILE A 298 -7.12 0.99 25.44
N ASP A 299 -6.49 1.77 26.32
CA ASP A 299 -5.78 2.98 25.92
C ASP A 299 -4.57 2.70 25.01
N GLN A 300 -3.91 1.56 25.20
CA GLN A 300 -2.82 1.13 24.30
C GLN A 300 -3.38 0.71 22.94
N LEU A 301 -4.51 -0.01 22.92
CA LEU A 301 -5.20 -0.37 21.68
C LEU A 301 -5.69 0.88 20.92
N LYS A 302 -6.14 1.91 21.63
CA LYS A 302 -6.49 3.21 21.04
C LYS A 302 -5.27 3.88 20.40
N ALA A 303 -4.14 3.93 21.11
CA ALA A 303 -2.90 4.49 20.58
C ALA A 303 -2.45 3.77 19.29
N TYR A 304 -2.44 2.43 19.31
CA TYR A 304 -2.11 1.63 18.13
C TYR A 304 -3.04 1.94 16.94
N ARG A 305 -4.36 2.03 17.16
CA ARG A 305 -5.32 2.35 16.11
C ARG A 305 -5.15 3.76 15.56
N THR A 306 -4.86 4.72 16.43
CA THR A 306 -4.58 6.09 16.02
C THR A 306 -3.39 6.14 15.06
N LEU A 307 -2.32 5.40 15.36
CA LEU A 307 -1.18 5.31 14.45
C LEU A 307 -1.56 4.67 13.11
N ARG A 308 -2.24 3.51 13.13
CA ARG A 308 -2.64 2.80 11.90
C ARG A 308 -3.48 3.67 10.98
N TRP A 309 -4.32 4.50 11.55
CA TRP A 309 -5.06 5.51 10.81
C TRP A 309 -4.13 6.54 10.13
N TRP A 310 -3.18 7.10 10.87
CA TRP A 310 -2.25 8.09 10.35
C TRP A 310 -1.38 7.55 9.21
N THR A 311 -0.80 6.38 9.40
CA THR A 311 0.14 5.81 8.42
C THR A 311 -0.49 5.53 7.06
N MET A 312 -1.77 5.16 7.02
CA MET A 312 -2.49 4.92 5.77
C MET A 312 -2.91 6.21 5.04
N GLN A 313 -3.10 7.32 5.76
CA GLN A 313 -3.45 8.61 5.15
C GLN A 313 -2.24 9.38 4.61
N VAL A 314 -1.05 9.12 5.13
CA VAL A 314 0.20 9.79 4.71
C VAL A 314 0.89 9.02 3.56
N ALA A 315 0.61 7.74 3.41
CA ALA A 315 1.21 6.88 2.37
C ALA A 315 0.50 6.98 1.00
N HIS A 316 -0.58 7.73 0.91
CA HIS A 316 -1.36 8.02 -0.29
C HIS A 316 -1.50 9.54 -0.41
#